data_bd5641e947198624ebd4f2ce21183ecc
#
_entry.id   bd5641e947198624ebd4f2ce21183ecc
#
_cell.length_a   1.000
_cell.length_b   1.000
_cell.length_c   1.000
_cell.angle_alpha   90.00
_cell.angle_beta   90.00
_cell.angle_gamma   90.00
#
_symmetry.space_group_name_H-M   'P 1'
#
loop_
_entity.id
_entity.type
_entity.pdbx_description
1 polymer ?
#
loop_
_entity_poly.entity_id
_entity_poly.type
_entity_poly.pdbx_seq_one_letter_code
_entity_poly.pdbx_strand_id
1 'polypeptide(L)'
;MTDIVLDTHEPASPLALAMMKIEGVIGWQFRKPALLREALTHRSAAHEAQSTGAAPGGGHKRGRRTTQKGLGSNERLEFIGDRVLGLLMAEWLISRFPDEQEGKLGPRLAQLVSRPVLAQIAIDLGLREALDVAPHEERAGIRDAANVLADSVEAVLGATYLDGGLEPARRLVHQAWNAAMTGQALPPKDAKTALQEWLLGRGLALPVYTVASAEGPSHAPRFVIRVEANGRSGTGEAGAKRAAESLAASDLLSQLA
;
A
#
# COMPACT_ATOMS: atom_id res chain seq x y z
N MET A 1 -2.72 -59.99 6.94
CA MET A 1 -3.47 -58.87 7.57
C MET A 1 -2.56 -57.69 7.57
N THR A 2 -2.76 -56.78 6.60
CA THR A 2 -1.95 -55.61 6.41
C THR A 2 -2.74 -54.44 6.96
N ASP A 3 -2.31 -53.92 8.12
CA ASP A 3 -2.93 -52.73 8.74
C ASP A 3 -2.72 -51.54 7.83
N ILE A 4 -3.85 -51.02 7.33
CA ILE A 4 -3.89 -49.73 6.65
C ILE A 4 -3.85 -48.66 7.76
N VAL A 5 -2.65 -48.03 7.89
CA VAL A 5 -2.49 -46.83 8.71
C VAL A 5 -3.29 -45.73 8.02
N LEU A 6 -4.43 -45.39 8.57
CA LEU A 6 -5.19 -44.20 8.22
C LEU A 6 -4.37 -42.99 8.64
N ASP A 7 -3.82 -42.32 7.64
CA ASP A 7 -3.16 -41.02 7.79
C ASP A 7 -4.20 -40.01 8.28
N THR A 8 -4.20 -39.74 9.58
CA THR A 8 -5.05 -38.73 10.20
C THR A 8 -4.53 -37.36 9.80
N HIS A 9 -5.06 -36.81 8.69
CA HIS A 9 -4.84 -35.42 8.34
C HIS A 9 -5.34 -34.54 9.51
N GLU A 10 -4.41 -34.00 10.29
CA GLU A 10 -4.73 -32.87 11.17
C GLU A 10 -5.32 -31.74 10.30
N PRO A 11 -6.43 -31.11 10.74
CA PRO A 11 -7.01 -30.01 10.00
C PRO A 11 -5.97 -28.87 9.86
N ALA A 12 -5.76 -28.42 8.64
CA ALA A 12 -4.81 -27.33 8.37
C ALA A 12 -5.13 -26.12 9.26
N SER A 13 -4.10 -25.51 9.84
CA SER A 13 -4.31 -24.33 10.70
C SER A 13 -5.01 -23.20 9.91
N PRO A 14 -5.77 -22.31 10.59
CA PRO A 14 -6.43 -21.18 9.92
C PRO A 14 -5.48 -20.36 9.03
N LEU A 15 -4.24 -20.13 9.49
CA LEU A 15 -3.21 -19.45 8.71
C LEU A 15 -2.79 -20.27 7.48
N ALA A 16 -2.64 -21.59 7.60
CA ALA A 16 -2.31 -22.44 6.45
C ALA A 16 -3.40 -22.40 5.37
N LEU A 17 -4.69 -22.42 5.78
CA LEU A 17 -5.81 -22.25 4.85
C LEU A 17 -5.83 -20.88 4.19
N ALA A 18 -5.52 -19.82 4.95
CA ALA A 18 -5.40 -18.46 4.41
C ALA A 18 -4.27 -18.37 3.39
N MET A 19 -3.10 -18.94 3.69
CA MET A 19 -1.96 -18.96 2.75
C MET A 19 -2.31 -19.68 1.46
N MET A 20 -2.95 -20.85 1.53
CA MET A 20 -3.40 -21.59 0.33
C MET A 20 -4.37 -20.77 -0.54
N LYS A 21 -5.30 -20.04 0.10
CA LYS A 21 -6.21 -19.15 -0.63
C LYS A 21 -5.45 -18.03 -1.33
N ILE A 22 -4.51 -17.39 -0.65
CA ILE A 22 -3.69 -16.32 -1.23
C ILE A 22 -2.87 -16.86 -2.40
N GLU A 23 -2.19 -17.99 -2.27
CA GLU A 23 -1.46 -18.64 -3.36
C GLU A 23 -2.36 -18.89 -4.60
N GLY A 24 -3.59 -19.35 -4.36
CA GLY A 24 -4.57 -19.54 -5.44
C GLY A 24 -4.98 -18.23 -6.12
N VAL A 25 -5.19 -17.16 -5.36
CA VAL A 25 -5.58 -15.85 -5.89
C VAL A 25 -4.44 -15.20 -6.67
N ILE A 26 -3.21 -15.22 -6.13
CA ILE A 26 -2.05 -14.59 -6.79
C ILE A 26 -1.46 -15.47 -7.91
N GLY A 27 -1.88 -16.73 -8.04
CA GLY A 27 -1.41 -17.67 -9.06
C GLY A 27 0.05 -18.08 -8.87
N TRP A 28 0.56 -18.11 -7.62
CA TRP A 28 1.92 -18.50 -7.30
C TRP A 28 1.97 -19.39 -6.07
N GLN A 29 2.56 -20.59 -6.20
CA GLN A 29 2.88 -21.47 -5.07
C GLN A 29 4.29 -21.18 -4.57
N PHE A 30 4.40 -20.84 -3.29
CA PHE A 30 5.68 -20.52 -2.68
C PHE A 30 6.54 -21.76 -2.48
N ARG A 31 7.77 -21.72 -3.02
CA ARG A 31 8.81 -22.73 -2.74
C ARG A 31 9.30 -22.64 -1.28
N LYS A 32 9.20 -21.43 -0.72
CA LYS A 32 9.54 -21.11 0.68
C LYS A 32 8.31 -20.55 1.38
N PRO A 33 7.38 -21.40 1.88
CA PRO A 33 6.11 -20.92 2.50
C PRO A 33 6.34 -19.97 3.69
N ALA A 34 7.54 -20.00 4.30
CA ALA A 34 7.91 -19.07 5.36
C ALA A 34 7.88 -17.60 4.89
N LEU A 35 8.19 -17.30 3.62
CA LEU A 35 8.12 -15.95 3.07
C LEU A 35 6.68 -15.43 3.05
N LEU A 36 5.72 -16.24 2.59
CA LEU A 36 4.32 -15.83 2.60
C LEU A 36 3.80 -15.67 4.03
N ARG A 37 4.18 -16.56 4.93
CA ARG A 37 3.83 -16.42 6.35
C ARG A 37 4.36 -15.12 6.94
N GLU A 38 5.64 -14.79 6.71
CA GLU A 38 6.23 -13.53 7.16
C GLU A 38 5.51 -12.32 6.56
N ALA A 39 5.17 -12.35 5.26
CA ALA A 39 4.43 -11.28 4.59
C ALA A 39 3.04 -11.03 5.20
N LEU A 40 2.38 -12.09 5.68
CA LEU A 40 1.06 -11.99 6.32
C LEU A 40 1.14 -11.69 7.82
N THR A 41 2.33 -11.64 8.44
CA THR A 41 2.50 -11.42 9.88
C THR A 41 2.72 -9.92 10.16
N HIS A 42 1.72 -9.28 10.77
CA HIS A 42 1.86 -7.90 11.23
C HIS A 42 2.84 -7.83 12.43
N ARG A 43 3.52 -6.68 12.58
CA ARG A 43 4.49 -6.46 13.68
C ARG A 43 3.96 -6.76 15.09
N SER A 44 2.65 -6.55 15.33
CA SER A 44 2.04 -6.83 16.62
C SER A 44 2.03 -8.31 16.95
N ALA A 45 1.69 -9.19 15.99
CA ALA A 45 1.71 -10.64 16.15
C ALA A 45 3.15 -11.16 16.30
N ALA A 46 4.08 -10.64 15.51
CA ALA A 46 5.50 -10.98 15.63
C ALA A 46 6.07 -10.64 17.03
N HIS A 47 5.68 -9.48 17.57
CA HIS A 47 6.09 -9.06 18.91
C HIS A 47 5.49 -9.96 20.01
N GLU A 48 4.21 -10.31 19.90
CA GLU A 48 3.54 -11.20 20.86
C GLU A 48 4.16 -12.59 20.86
N ALA A 49 4.43 -13.18 19.70
CA ALA A 49 5.10 -14.46 19.57
C ALA A 49 6.50 -14.47 20.20
N GLN A 50 7.25 -13.36 20.09
CA GLN A 50 8.55 -13.21 20.74
C GLN A 50 8.45 -13.08 22.26
N SER A 51 7.41 -12.42 22.77
CA SER A 51 7.21 -12.21 24.21
C SER A 51 6.72 -13.47 24.93
N THR A 52 5.92 -14.29 24.27
CA THR A 52 5.38 -15.56 24.80
C THR A 52 6.33 -16.74 24.64
N GLY A 53 7.46 -16.59 23.93
CA GLY A 53 8.40 -17.68 23.67
C GLY A 53 7.93 -18.71 22.65
N ALA A 54 6.83 -18.46 21.97
CA ALA A 54 6.19 -19.34 20.98
C ALA A 54 6.81 -19.23 19.57
N ALA A 55 8.03 -18.73 19.41
CA ALA A 55 8.67 -18.65 18.10
C ALA A 55 8.93 -20.06 17.54
N PRO A 56 8.43 -20.41 16.33
CA PRO A 56 8.69 -21.72 15.74
C PRO A 56 10.15 -21.88 15.35
N GLY A 57 10.84 -22.79 16.02
CA GLY A 57 12.15 -23.29 15.62
C GLY A 57 13.35 -22.67 16.31
N GLY A 58 13.65 -23.09 17.55
CA GLY A 58 14.92 -22.74 18.18
C GLY A 58 15.15 -23.46 19.49
N GLY A 59 16.00 -24.50 19.44
CA GLY A 59 16.52 -25.23 20.62
C GLY A 59 17.11 -24.29 21.67
N HIS A 60 16.96 -24.67 22.90
CA HIS A 60 17.41 -23.99 24.12
C HIS A 60 18.91 -23.62 24.05
N LYS A 61 19.21 -22.34 23.75
CA LYS A 61 20.45 -21.68 24.17
C LYS A 61 20.10 -20.38 24.87
N ARG A 62 20.25 -20.33 26.21
CA ARG A 62 20.28 -19.12 27.02
C ARG A 62 21.49 -18.28 26.60
N GLY A 63 21.36 -17.50 25.52
CA GLY A 63 22.27 -16.45 25.07
C GLY A 63 21.52 -15.13 25.02
N ARG A 64 22.17 -14.08 25.46
CA ARG A 64 21.74 -12.68 25.49
C ARG A 64 20.86 -12.35 24.27
N ARG A 65 19.51 -12.32 24.47
CA ARG A 65 18.52 -12.01 23.42
C ARG A 65 18.67 -10.53 23.07
N THR A 66 19.44 -10.23 22.04
CA THR A 66 19.22 -8.99 21.30
C THR A 66 17.89 -9.16 20.59
N THR A 67 16.85 -8.51 21.09
CA THR A 67 15.57 -8.38 20.40
C THR A 67 15.85 -7.58 19.13
N GLN A 68 16.13 -8.27 18.03
CA GLN A 68 16.18 -7.63 16.72
C GLN A 68 14.75 -7.25 16.37
N LYS A 69 14.45 -5.97 16.55
CA LYS A 69 13.18 -5.34 16.20
C LYS A 69 12.90 -5.62 14.70
N GLY A 70 11.72 -6.17 14.36
CA GLY A 70 11.31 -6.39 12.98
C GLY A 70 11.59 -7.78 12.38
N LEU A 71 12.26 -8.71 13.10
CA LEU A 71 12.40 -10.10 12.62
C LEU A 71 11.09 -10.86 12.78
N GLY A 72 10.61 -11.44 11.67
CA GLY A 72 9.39 -12.24 11.63
C GLY A 72 8.12 -11.43 11.41
N SER A 73 8.23 -10.11 11.14
CA SER A 73 7.14 -9.25 10.66
C SER A 73 7.31 -8.91 9.19
N ASN A 74 6.25 -8.43 8.56
CA ASN A 74 6.19 -8.07 7.15
C ASN A 74 7.06 -6.87 6.74
N GLU A 75 7.56 -6.05 7.68
CA GLU A 75 8.26 -4.78 7.41
C GLU A 75 9.46 -4.91 6.44
N ARG A 76 10.22 -5.99 6.50
CA ARG A 76 11.36 -6.22 5.59
C ARG A 76 10.91 -6.61 4.18
N LEU A 77 9.82 -7.34 4.09
CA LEU A 77 9.22 -7.75 2.82
C LEU A 77 8.49 -6.58 2.16
N GLU A 78 7.79 -5.75 2.93
CA GLU A 78 7.25 -4.45 2.52
C GLU A 78 8.36 -3.58 1.90
N PHE A 79 9.49 -3.41 2.61
CA PHE A 79 10.61 -2.60 2.12
C PHE A 79 11.10 -3.01 0.73
N ILE A 80 11.24 -4.30 0.43
CA ILE A 80 11.63 -4.76 -0.92
C ILE A 80 10.47 -4.70 -1.90
N GLY A 81 9.26 -4.99 -1.43
CA GLY A 81 8.04 -5.01 -2.24
C GLY A 81 7.70 -3.65 -2.84
N ASP A 82 7.81 -2.56 -2.07
CA ASP A 82 7.64 -1.20 -2.55
C ASP A 82 8.57 -0.88 -3.74
N ARG A 83 9.86 -1.28 -3.68
CA ARG A 83 10.83 -1.07 -4.78
C ARG A 83 10.49 -1.91 -5.99
N VAL A 84 10.07 -3.15 -5.78
CA VAL A 84 9.64 -4.05 -6.86
C VAL A 84 8.36 -3.52 -7.51
N LEU A 85 7.39 -3.06 -6.73
CA LEU A 85 6.18 -2.44 -7.23
C LEU A 85 6.47 -1.22 -8.07
N GLY A 86 7.29 -0.29 -7.55
CA GLY A 86 7.68 0.92 -8.27
C GLY A 86 8.34 0.61 -9.61
N LEU A 87 9.26 -0.37 -9.66
CA LEU A 87 9.91 -0.81 -10.89
C LEU A 87 8.91 -1.39 -11.90
N LEU A 88 8.11 -2.38 -11.48
CA LEU A 88 7.17 -3.08 -12.38
C LEU A 88 6.07 -2.14 -12.88
N MET A 89 5.61 -1.23 -12.04
CA MET A 89 4.62 -0.24 -12.41
C MET A 89 5.18 0.79 -13.40
N ALA A 90 6.41 1.27 -13.20
CA ALA A 90 7.07 2.18 -14.13
C ALA A 90 7.27 1.52 -15.51
N GLU A 91 7.72 0.27 -15.54
CA GLU A 91 7.86 -0.55 -16.75
C GLU A 91 6.53 -0.70 -17.51
N TRP A 92 5.47 -1.00 -16.78
CA TRP A 92 4.12 -1.14 -17.36
C TRP A 92 3.60 0.19 -17.90
N LEU A 93 3.80 1.30 -17.18
CA LEU A 93 3.39 2.63 -17.61
C LEU A 93 4.11 3.07 -18.90
N ILE A 94 5.42 2.86 -19.00
CA ILE A 94 6.20 3.16 -20.21
C ILE A 94 5.67 2.35 -21.40
N SER A 95 5.38 1.07 -21.19
CA SER A 95 4.82 0.20 -22.25
C SER A 95 3.40 0.61 -22.65
N ARG A 96 2.59 1.06 -21.71
CA ARG A 96 1.17 1.41 -21.92
C ARG A 96 0.97 2.79 -22.53
N PHE A 97 1.88 3.73 -22.22
CA PHE A 97 1.83 5.13 -22.63
C PHE A 97 3.14 5.59 -23.26
N PRO A 98 3.53 5.01 -24.43
CA PRO A 98 4.85 5.21 -25.02
C PRO A 98 5.15 6.67 -25.42
N ASP A 99 4.10 7.45 -25.66
CA ASP A 99 4.23 8.85 -26.09
C ASP A 99 4.22 9.85 -24.91
N GLU A 100 4.07 9.35 -23.67
CA GLU A 100 4.04 10.22 -22.49
C GLU A 100 5.43 10.42 -21.89
N GLN A 101 5.76 11.67 -21.58
CA GLN A 101 6.99 12.06 -20.87
C GLN A 101 6.84 11.83 -19.35
N GLU A 102 7.98 11.84 -18.65
CA GLU A 102 8.07 11.63 -17.19
C GLU A 102 7.05 12.48 -16.39
N GLY A 103 6.85 13.75 -16.79
CA GLY A 103 5.89 14.64 -16.12
C GLY A 103 4.42 14.16 -16.13
N LYS A 104 4.05 13.22 -17.03
CA LYS A 104 2.74 12.55 -17.04
C LYS A 104 2.80 11.16 -16.41
N LEU A 105 3.87 10.43 -16.61
CA LEU A 105 4.06 9.08 -16.06
C LEU A 105 4.20 9.12 -14.53
N GLY A 106 4.90 10.11 -13.98
CA GLY A 106 5.08 10.27 -12.52
C GLY A 106 3.77 10.37 -11.73
N PRO A 107 2.84 11.27 -12.08
CA PRO A 107 1.51 11.33 -11.46
C PRO A 107 0.70 10.03 -11.58
N ARG A 108 0.77 9.32 -12.72
CA ARG A 108 0.13 8.00 -12.89
C ARG A 108 0.71 6.98 -11.92
N LEU A 109 2.04 6.90 -11.85
CA LEU A 109 2.74 6.04 -10.91
C LEU A 109 2.30 6.33 -9.47
N ALA A 110 2.38 7.59 -9.05
CA ALA A 110 2.00 8.01 -7.71
C ALA A 110 0.54 7.65 -7.34
N GLN A 111 -0.38 7.73 -8.29
CA GLN A 111 -1.76 7.30 -8.08
C GLN A 111 -1.87 5.78 -7.93
N LEU A 112 -1.24 5.02 -8.83
CA LEU A 112 -1.34 3.55 -8.86
C LEU A 112 -0.71 2.89 -7.63
N VAL A 113 0.35 3.48 -7.07
CA VAL A 113 1.00 3.01 -5.84
C VAL A 113 0.51 3.75 -4.58
N SER A 114 -0.59 4.51 -4.70
CA SER A 114 -1.14 5.24 -3.56
C SER A 114 -1.77 4.29 -2.54
N ARG A 115 -1.71 4.70 -1.27
CA ARG A 115 -2.29 3.93 -0.15
C ARG A 115 -3.75 3.49 -0.36
N PRO A 116 -4.66 4.35 -0.87
CA PRO A 116 -6.03 3.93 -1.15
C PRO A 116 -6.13 2.82 -2.20
N VAL A 117 -5.32 2.88 -3.26
CA VAL A 117 -5.31 1.86 -4.31
C VAL A 117 -4.76 0.55 -3.76
N LEU A 118 -3.63 0.59 -3.04
CA LEU A 118 -3.05 -0.58 -2.40
C LEU A 118 -4.00 -1.23 -1.39
N ALA A 119 -4.67 -0.43 -0.55
CA ALA A 119 -5.64 -0.95 0.41
C ALA A 119 -6.82 -1.65 -0.27
N GLN A 120 -7.32 -1.11 -1.39
CA GLN A 120 -8.37 -1.77 -2.17
C GLN A 120 -7.87 -3.09 -2.76
N ILE A 121 -6.66 -3.13 -3.32
CA ILE A 121 -6.04 -4.34 -3.84
C ILE A 121 -5.85 -5.40 -2.74
N ALA A 122 -5.46 -4.99 -1.53
CA ALA A 122 -5.37 -5.90 -0.39
C ALA A 122 -6.70 -6.60 -0.09
N ILE A 123 -7.80 -5.84 -0.15
CA ILE A 123 -9.16 -6.36 0.04
C ILE A 123 -9.52 -7.33 -1.09
N ASP A 124 -9.28 -6.94 -2.34
CA ASP A 124 -9.60 -7.75 -3.52
C ASP A 124 -8.80 -9.07 -3.56
N LEU A 125 -7.58 -9.06 -3.04
CA LEU A 125 -6.75 -10.26 -2.87
C LEU A 125 -7.10 -11.10 -1.63
N GLY A 126 -7.98 -10.63 -0.74
CA GLY A 126 -8.33 -11.29 0.51
C GLY A 126 -7.24 -11.24 1.58
N LEU A 127 -6.30 -10.29 1.48
CA LEU A 127 -5.21 -10.17 2.46
C LEU A 127 -5.72 -9.73 3.83
N ARG A 128 -6.79 -8.92 3.88
CA ARG A 128 -7.42 -8.46 5.11
C ARG A 128 -7.73 -9.61 6.08
N GLU A 129 -8.33 -10.68 5.57
CA GLU A 129 -8.70 -11.88 6.34
C GLU A 129 -7.51 -12.77 6.64
N ALA A 130 -6.48 -12.72 5.79
CA ALA A 130 -5.29 -13.56 5.91
C ALA A 130 -4.23 -12.98 6.87
N LEU A 131 -4.28 -11.67 7.18
CA LEU A 131 -3.31 -11.04 8.07
C LEU A 131 -3.34 -11.67 9.47
N ASP A 132 -2.16 -12.00 9.97
CA ASP A 132 -1.94 -12.40 11.35
C ASP A 132 -1.61 -11.15 12.19
N VAL A 133 -2.52 -10.81 13.10
CA VAL A 133 -2.42 -9.62 13.97
C VAL A 133 -2.67 -10.02 15.42
N ALA A 134 -2.07 -9.31 16.37
CA ALA A 134 -2.30 -9.57 17.79
C ALA A 134 -3.77 -9.31 18.17
N PRO A 135 -4.39 -10.11 19.06
CA PRO A 135 -5.81 -10.00 19.41
C PRO A 135 -6.26 -8.63 19.93
N HIS A 136 -5.37 -7.88 20.57
CA HIS A 136 -5.69 -6.53 21.06
C HIS A 136 -5.76 -5.51 19.91
N GLU A 137 -4.90 -5.63 18.90
CA GLU A 137 -4.88 -4.81 17.70
C GLU A 137 -6.05 -5.18 16.76
N GLU A 138 -6.41 -6.44 16.68
CA GLU A 138 -7.59 -6.89 15.94
C GLU A 138 -8.87 -6.24 16.47
N ARG A 139 -9.04 -6.21 17.80
CA ARG A 139 -10.16 -5.51 18.45
C ARG A 139 -10.17 -4.00 18.24
N ALA A 140 -9.01 -3.41 18.01
CA ALA A 140 -8.85 -2.00 17.64
C ALA A 140 -9.10 -1.72 16.15
N GLY A 141 -9.40 -2.76 15.32
CA GLY A 141 -9.72 -2.60 13.90
C GLY A 141 -8.49 -2.40 13.01
N ILE A 142 -7.29 -2.84 13.44
CA ILE A 142 -6.05 -2.61 12.70
C ILE A 142 -6.08 -3.24 11.29
N ARG A 143 -6.82 -4.33 11.09
CA ARG A 143 -6.97 -4.99 9.78
C ARG A 143 -7.63 -4.09 8.73
N ASP A 144 -8.40 -3.08 9.16
CA ASP A 144 -9.10 -2.13 8.28
C ASP A 144 -8.29 -0.85 8.06
N ALA A 145 -7.14 -0.72 8.70
CA ALA A 145 -6.28 0.44 8.53
C ALA A 145 -5.62 0.42 7.15
N ALA A 146 -5.85 1.47 6.36
CA ALA A 146 -5.39 1.55 4.97
C ALA A 146 -3.87 1.41 4.82
N ASN A 147 -3.08 1.84 5.80
CA ASN A 147 -1.64 1.65 5.81
C ASN A 147 -1.27 0.16 6.00
N VAL A 148 -1.95 -0.55 6.93
CA VAL A 148 -1.68 -1.97 7.20
C VAL A 148 -2.04 -2.84 5.98
N LEU A 149 -3.14 -2.52 5.32
CA LEU A 149 -3.55 -3.17 4.08
C LEU A 149 -2.54 -2.91 2.95
N ALA A 150 -2.12 -1.66 2.77
CA ALA A 150 -1.12 -1.31 1.76
C ALA A 150 0.21 -2.04 2.01
N ASP A 151 0.73 -1.97 3.23
CA ASP A 151 1.98 -2.61 3.64
C ASP A 151 1.92 -4.14 3.39
N SER A 152 0.74 -4.77 3.57
CA SER A 152 0.55 -6.20 3.32
C SER A 152 0.65 -6.58 1.84
N VAL A 153 0.15 -5.74 0.92
CA VAL A 153 0.29 -5.96 -0.53
C VAL A 153 1.76 -5.89 -0.94
N GLU A 154 2.45 -4.86 -0.47
CA GLU A 154 3.89 -4.71 -0.75
C GLU A 154 4.68 -5.88 -0.18
N ALA A 155 4.36 -6.32 1.04
CA ALA A 155 5.03 -7.47 1.65
C ALA A 155 4.80 -8.79 0.87
N VAL A 156 3.58 -9.05 0.41
CA VAL A 156 3.28 -10.23 -0.42
C VAL A 156 4.00 -10.16 -1.76
N LEU A 157 4.07 -8.98 -2.37
CA LEU A 157 4.84 -8.76 -3.61
C LEU A 157 6.34 -8.98 -3.37
N GLY A 158 6.89 -8.46 -2.27
CA GLY A 158 8.28 -8.68 -1.86
C GLY A 158 8.59 -10.16 -1.62
N ALA A 159 7.69 -10.89 -0.95
CA ALA A 159 7.79 -12.32 -0.74
C ALA A 159 7.78 -13.09 -2.08
N THR A 160 6.86 -12.75 -2.98
CA THR A 160 6.75 -13.35 -4.32
C THR A 160 8.05 -13.13 -5.12
N TYR A 161 8.59 -11.92 -5.06
CA TYR A 161 9.86 -11.59 -5.70
C TYR A 161 11.04 -12.39 -5.12
N LEU A 162 11.17 -12.48 -3.81
CA LEU A 162 12.26 -13.22 -3.17
C LEU A 162 12.17 -14.74 -3.37
N ASP A 163 10.97 -15.26 -3.61
CA ASP A 163 10.73 -16.68 -3.86
C ASP A 163 10.90 -17.05 -5.33
N GLY A 164 10.41 -16.24 -6.26
CA GLY A 164 10.28 -16.55 -7.68
C GLY A 164 10.96 -15.58 -8.64
N GLY A 165 11.47 -14.44 -8.17
CA GLY A 165 12.04 -13.39 -9.01
C GLY A 165 11.01 -12.45 -9.63
N LEU A 166 11.44 -11.65 -10.61
CA LEU A 166 10.60 -10.59 -11.18
C LEU A 166 9.38 -11.12 -11.94
N GLU A 167 9.48 -12.26 -12.59
CA GLU A 167 8.41 -12.70 -13.49
C GLU A 167 7.11 -13.08 -12.77
N PRO A 168 7.10 -13.88 -11.68
CA PRO A 168 5.88 -14.05 -10.88
C PRO A 168 5.39 -12.76 -10.22
N ALA A 169 6.30 -11.89 -9.77
CA ALA A 169 5.94 -10.58 -9.23
C ALA A 169 5.24 -9.70 -10.29
N ARG A 170 5.74 -9.70 -11.53
CA ARG A 170 5.12 -9.00 -12.67
C ARG A 170 3.71 -9.51 -12.96
N ARG A 171 3.51 -10.82 -12.97
CA ARG A 171 2.17 -11.42 -13.18
C ARG A 171 1.20 -10.98 -12.08
N LEU A 172 1.63 -11.01 -10.82
CA LEU A 172 0.82 -10.52 -9.71
C LEU A 172 0.45 -9.04 -9.89
N VAL A 173 1.41 -8.17 -10.21
CA VAL A 173 1.13 -6.74 -10.44
C VAL A 173 0.16 -6.54 -11.59
N HIS A 174 0.36 -7.18 -12.73
CA HIS A 174 -0.53 -7.04 -13.88
C HIS A 174 -1.94 -7.53 -13.59
N GLN A 175 -2.09 -8.63 -12.85
CA GLN A 175 -3.38 -9.16 -12.45
C GLN A 175 -4.09 -8.23 -11.47
N ALA A 176 -3.44 -7.86 -10.37
CA ALA A 176 -4.06 -7.12 -9.28
C ALA A 176 -4.35 -5.65 -9.65
N TRP A 177 -3.50 -5.01 -10.44
CA TRP A 177 -3.67 -3.60 -10.85
C TRP A 177 -4.38 -3.42 -12.19
N ASN A 178 -4.86 -4.47 -12.85
CA ASN A 178 -5.46 -4.36 -14.18
C ASN A 178 -6.62 -3.37 -14.23
N ALA A 179 -7.52 -3.39 -13.25
CA ALA A 179 -8.65 -2.45 -13.16
C ALA A 179 -8.16 -1.02 -12.94
N ALA A 180 -7.23 -0.81 -12.01
CA ALA A 180 -6.67 0.51 -11.71
C ALA A 180 -5.90 1.08 -12.91
N MET A 181 -5.13 0.26 -13.62
CA MET A 181 -4.40 0.64 -14.83
C MET A 181 -5.35 0.98 -16.00
N THR A 182 -6.45 0.24 -16.16
CA THR A 182 -7.44 0.50 -17.18
C THR A 182 -8.19 1.82 -16.93
N GLY A 183 -8.41 2.17 -15.66
CA GLY A 183 -8.99 3.45 -15.26
C GLY A 183 -8.12 4.68 -15.53
N GLN A 184 -6.87 4.51 -15.95
CA GLN A 184 -5.89 5.58 -16.24
C GLN A 184 -6.08 6.23 -17.62
N ALA A 185 -7.31 6.46 -18.08
CA ALA A 185 -7.58 7.04 -19.39
C ALA A 185 -6.90 8.43 -19.59
N LEU A 186 -6.90 9.26 -18.53
CA LEU A 186 -6.18 10.54 -18.51
C LEU A 186 -5.15 10.52 -17.35
N PRO A 187 -3.98 11.18 -17.53
CA PRO A 187 -3.06 11.31 -16.40
C PRO A 187 -3.75 12.09 -15.27
N PRO A 188 -3.63 11.64 -14.01
CA PRO A 188 -4.14 12.41 -12.89
C PRO A 188 -3.41 13.75 -12.85
N LYS A 189 -4.15 14.83 -12.99
CA LYS A 189 -3.59 16.17 -12.86
C LYS A 189 -3.61 16.55 -11.38
N ASP A 190 -2.46 16.98 -10.87
CA ASP A 190 -2.42 17.71 -9.60
C ASP A 190 -3.29 18.97 -9.74
N ALA A 191 -4.23 19.18 -8.81
CA ALA A 191 -5.19 20.25 -8.90
C ALA A 191 -4.52 21.65 -8.98
N LYS A 192 -3.36 21.83 -8.35
CA LYS A 192 -2.58 23.08 -8.42
C LYS A 192 -2.05 23.30 -9.83
N THR A 193 -1.48 22.25 -10.44
CA THR A 193 -1.00 22.30 -11.83
C THR A 193 -2.15 22.54 -12.79
N ALA A 194 -3.27 21.86 -12.61
CA ALA A 194 -4.46 22.05 -13.44
C ALA A 194 -5.00 23.48 -13.35
N LEU A 195 -5.02 24.07 -12.13
CA LEU A 195 -5.45 25.47 -11.94
C LEU A 195 -4.49 26.46 -12.62
N GLN A 196 -3.18 26.23 -12.51
CA GLN A 196 -2.18 27.06 -13.20
C GLN A 196 -2.34 26.99 -14.71
N GLU A 197 -2.46 25.79 -15.29
CA GLU A 197 -2.64 25.61 -16.72
C GLU A 197 -3.95 26.28 -17.22
N TRP A 198 -5.02 26.15 -16.43
CA TRP A 198 -6.32 26.78 -16.75
C TRP A 198 -6.23 28.29 -16.80
N LEU A 199 -5.55 28.90 -15.83
CA LEU A 199 -5.34 30.35 -15.76
C LEU A 199 -4.39 30.84 -16.87
N LEU A 200 -3.22 30.20 -17.03
CA LEU A 200 -2.25 30.56 -18.06
C LEU A 200 -2.80 30.42 -19.48
N GLY A 201 -3.57 29.36 -19.75
CA GLY A 201 -4.22 29.16 -21.04
C GLY A 201 -5.24 30.27 -21.41
N ARG A 202 -5.63 31.10 -20.42
CA ARG A 202 -6.54 32.24 -20.58
C ARG A 202 -5.86 33.59 -20.41
N GLY A 203 -4.50 33.59 -20.27
CA GLY A 203 -3.73 34.82 -20.06
C GLY A 203 -3.98 35.49 -18.70
N LEU A 204 -4.48 34.71 -17.71
CA LEU A 204 -4.76 35.19 -16.37
C LEU A 204 -3.56 35.05 -15.44
N ALA A 205 -3.53 35.82 -14.34
CA ALA A 205 -2.51 35.78 -13.34
C ALA A 205 -2.48 34.43 -12.60
N LEU A 206 -1.30 34.03 -12.12
CA LEU A 206 -1.12 32.81 -11.31
C LEU A 206 -1.91 32.88 -10.02
N PRO A 207 -2.37 31.71 -9.50
CA PRO A 207 -3.15 31.64 -8.26
C PRO A 207 -2.28 31.98 -7.05
N VAL A 208 -2.84 32.69 -6.08
CA VAL A 208 -2.20 33.04 -4.81
C VAL A 208 -2.75 32.18 -3.70
N TYR A 209 -1.86 31.47 -3.00
CA TYR A 209 -2.21 30.59 -1.86
C TYR A 209 -1.86 31.27 -0.54
N THR A 210 -2.81 31.31 0.39
CA THR A 210 -2.64 31.84 1.74
C THR A 210 -3.04 30.80 2.78
N VAL A 211 -2.29 30.73 3.89
CA VAL A 211 -2.66 29.90 5.04
C VAL A 211 -3.72 30.69 5.82
N ALA A 212 -4.97 30.22 5.82
CA ALA A 212 -6.06 30.82 6.58
C ALA A 212 -5.98 30.42 8.06
N SER A 213 -5.68 29.15 8.36
CA SER A 213 -5.33 28.70 9.71
C SER A 213 -4.35 27.52 9.67
N ALA A 214 -3.57 27.37 10.76
CA ALA A 214 -2.72 26.20 11.00
C ALA A 214 -2.85 25.88 12.49
N GLU A 215 -3.60 24.83 12.81
CA GLU A 215 -4.00 24.47 14.17
C GLU A 215 -3.71 23.01 14.46
N GLY A 216 -3.85 22.62 15.73
CA GLY A 216 -3.68 21.22 16.18
C GLY A 216 -2.25 20.89 16.63
N PRO A 217 -2.09 19.76 17.34
CA PRO A 217 -0.80 19.31 17.82
C PRO A 217 0.10 18.84 16.67
N SER A 218 1.42 18.83 16.88
CA SER A 218 2.42 18.49 15.86
C SER A 218 2.23 17.10 15.22
N HIS A 219 1.59 16.16 15.91
CA HIS A 219 1.28 14.81 15.42
C HIS A 219 -0.06 14.71 14.69
N ALA A 220 -0.92 15.76 14.77
CA ALA A 220 -2.20 15.84 14.08
C ALA A 220 -2.50 17.31 13.67
N PRO A 221 -1.66 17.92 12.81
CA PRO A 221 -1.86 19.30 12.38
C PRO A 221 -3.08 19.40 11.47
N ARG A 222 -3.72 20.56 11.47
CA ARG A 222 -4.83 20.91 10.61
C ARG A 222 -4.52 22.22 9.90
N PHE A 223 -4.40 22.17 8.59
CA PHE A 223 -4.15 23.34 7.73
C PHE A 223 -5.41 23.70 6.97
N VAL A 224 -5.82 24.96 7.04
CA VAL A 224 -6.83 25.53 6.15
C VAL A 224 -6.12 26.49 5.19
N ILE A 225 -6.20 26.20 3.91
CA ILE A 225 -5.58 27.00 2.84
C ILE A 225 -6.69 27.64 2.02
N ARG A 226 -6.48 28.90 1.69
CA ARG A 226 -7.27 29.64 0.72
C ARG A 226 -6.45 29.92 -0.53
N VAL A 227 -7.03 29.70 -1.69
CA VAL A 227 -6.46 30.08 -2.98
C VAL A 227 -7.33 31.13 -3.65
N GLU A 228 -6.73 32.13 -4.26
CA GLU A 228 -7.42 33.19 -4.97
C GLU A 228 -6.88 33.34 -6.39
N ALA A 229 -7.77 33.43 -7.37
CA ALA A 229 -7.47 33.74 -8.75
C ALA A 229 -8.72 34.27 -9.48
N ASN A 230 -8.53 35.19 -10.42
CA ASN A 230 -9.56 35.72 -11.26
C ASN A 230 -10.82 36.22 -10.50
N GLY A 231 -10.63 36.85 -9.34
CA GLY A 231 -11.74 37.38 -8.51
C GLY A 231 -12.55 36.30 -7.76
N ARG A 232 -12.16 35.05 -7.83
CA ARG A 232 -12.78 33.92 -7.09
C ARG A 232 -11.82 33.33 -6.09
N SER A 233 -12.32 32.58 -5.12
CA SER A 233 -11.51 31.89 -4.13
C SER A 233 -12.03 30.50 -3.85
N GLY A 234 -11.07 29.57 -3.62
CA GLY A 234 -11.33 28.21 -3.15
C GLY A 234 -10.68 27.97 -1.81
N THR A 235 -11.18 27.00 -1.07
CA THR A 235 -10.67 26.63 0.25
C THR A 235 -10.40 25.12 0.32
N GLY A 236 -9.36 24.73 1.10
CA GLY A 236 -9.04 23.32 1.31
C GLY A 236 -8.48 23.11 2.70
N GLU A 237 -8.85 21.99 3.31
CA GLU A 237 -8.45 21.62 4.64
C GLU A 237 -7.86 20.22 4.65
N ALA A 238 -6.66 20.05 5.26
CA ALA A 238 -6.01 18.76 5.42
C ALA A 238 -4.99 18.75 6.57
N GLY A 239 -4.55 17.55 6.94
CA GLY A 239 -3.47 17.35 7.92
C GLY A 239 -2.06 17.72 7.40
N ALA A 240 -1.91 18.03 6.12
CA ALA A 240 -0.65 18.50 5.53
C ALA A 240 -0.91 19.72 4.65
N LYS A 241 -0.04 20.72 4.74
CA LYS A 241 -0.16 21.98 3.98
C LYS A 241 -0.34 21.74 2.47
N ARG A 242 0.51 20.88 1.87
CA ARG A 242 0.44 20.58 0.44
C ARG A 242 -0.89 19.93 0.02
N ALA A 243 -1.44 19.06 0.87
CA ALA A 243 -2.73 18.43 0.62
C ALA A 243 -3.87 19.47 0.69
N ALA A 244 -3.84 20.37 1.69
CA ALA A 244 -4.81 21.47 1.80
C ALA A 244 -4.73 22.42 0.61
N GLU A 245 -3.54 22.75 0.11
CA GLU A 245 -3.35 23.56 -1.11
C GLU A 245 -3.96 22.87 -2.34
N SER A 246 -3.79 21.56 -2.49
CA SER A 246 -4.37 20.80 -3.61
C SER A 246 -5.90 20.78 -3.55
N LEU A 247 -6.48 20.60 -2.35
CA LEU A 247 -7.93 20.69 -2.14
C LEU A 247 -8.48 22.07 -2.44
N ALA A 248 -7.80 23.14 -1.99
CA ALA A 248 -8.19 24.52 -2.30
C ALA A 248 -8.18 24.79 -3.82
N ALA A 249 -7.16 24.29 -4.53
CA ALA A 249 -7.08 24.41 -5.99
C ALA A 249 -8.21 23.64 -6.69
N SER A 250 -8.56 22.45 -6.20
CA SER A 250 -9.68 21.65 -6.72
C SER A 250 -11.02 22.35 -6.54
N ASP A 251 -11.24 22.94 -5.35
CA ASP A 251 -12.44 23.71 -5.05
C ASP A 251 -12.58 24.92 -6.00
N LEU A 252 -11.51 25.71 -6.16
CA LEU A 252 -11.51 26.83 -7.07
C LEU A 252 -11.73 26.42 -8.54
N LEU A 253 -11.10 25.33 -8.99
CA LEU A 253 -11.29 24.80 -10.34
C LEU A 253 -12.75 24.43 -10.61
N SER A 254 -13.43 23.82 -9.65
CA SER A 254 -14.85 23.46 -9.77
C SER A 254 -15.77 24.66 -9.96
N GLN A 255 -15.35 25.85 -9.48
CA GLN A 255 -16.09 27.12 -9.62
C GLN A 255 -15.74 27.85 -10.92
N LEU A 256 -14.62 27.51 -11.55
CA LEU A 256 -14.12 28.14 -12.78
C LEU A 256 -14.49 27.36 -14.05
N ALA A 257 -14.77 26.06 -13.92
CA ALA A 257 -15.20 25.19 -15.02
C ALA A 257 -16.65 25.41 -15.35
#